data_b9cfecbb1f35a5c3df9d95c4b3e264e4
#
_entry.id   b9cfecbb1f35a5c3df9d95c4b3e264e4
#
_cell.length_a   1.000
_cell.length_b   1.000
_cell.length_c   1.000
_cell.angle_alpha   90.00
_cell.angle_beta   90.00
_cell.angle_gamma   90.00
#
_symmetry.space_group_name_H-M   'P 1'
#
loop_
_entity.id
_entity.type
_entity.pdbx_description
1 polymer ?
#
loop_
_entity_poly.entity_id
_entity_poly.type
_entity_poly.pdbx_seq_one_letter_code
_entity_poly.pdbx_strand_id
1 'polypeptide(L)'
;MRDILFISPENIYERSAVHKNIDSKMIVPEIKAVQEMYILPVLGTALYERLQDGIDNDDLTADEETLIKSYIRDPLIHYTISELAPALSFQLWNKGLTRKTTENSEAVSSSEIDDFTAKFKNRAEWYLERLIRYLIEEAGSGAKFQEYINPGSRVDTFVPKRTSFEIGIYLGNTDVSKKEMPKWYKYEFLSCCR
;
A
#
# COMPACT_ATOMS: atom_id res chain seq x y z
N MET A 1 8.48 -22.29 -0.94
CA MET A 1 8.55 -20.97 -1.58
C MET A 1 9.10 -20.02 -0.52
N ARG A 2 10.12 -19.26 -0.80
CA ARG A 2 10.70 -18.30 0.14
C ARG A 2 9.79 -17.05 0.14
N ASP A 3 9.36 -16.59 1.32
CA ASP A 3 8.60 -15.35 1.41
C ASP A 3 9.57 -14.17 1.27
N ILE A 4 9.54 -13.50 0.11
CA ILE A 4 10.41 -12.34 -0.17
C ILE A 4 9.69 -11.09 0.30
N LEU A 5 10.27 -10.43 1.28
CA LEU A 5 9.73 -9.21 1.88
C LEU A 5 10.51 -7.97 1.38
N PHE A 6 9.80 -6.88 1.13
CA PHE A 6 10.40 -5.59 0.74
C PHE A 6 11.04 -4.85 1.91
N ILE A 7 10.64 -5.18 3.13
CA ILE A 7 11.23 -4.65 4.36
C ILE A 7 11.52 -5.78 5.35
N SER A 8 12.51 -5.57 6.21
CA SER A 8 12.80 -6.44 7.35
C SER A 8 12.20 -5.88 8.66
N PRO A 9 12.06 -6.69 9.71
CA PRO A 9 11.68 -6.21 11.03
C PRO A 9 12.59 -5.09 11.56
N GLU A 10 13.88 -5.12 11.23
CA GLU A 10 14.87 -4.11 11.60
C GLU A 10 14.49 -2.73 11.05
N ASN A 11 13.97 -2.66 9.83
CA ASN A 11 13.48 -1.42 9.23
C ASN A 11 12.33 -0.80 10.04
N ILE A 12 11.48 -1.63 10.64
CA ILE A 12 10.38 -1.17 11.50
C ILE A 12 10.93 -0.62 12.81
N TYR A 13 11.87 -1.32 13.45
CA TYR A 13 12.48 -0.88 14.70
C TYR A 13 13.27 0.43 14.56
N GLU A 14 13.98 0.61 13.44
CA GLU A 14 14.82 1.79 13.21
C GLU A 14 14.01 3.03 12.82
N ARG A 15 12.89 2.84 12.13
CA ARG A 15 12.10 3.94 11.55
C ARG A 15 10.79 4.22 12.26
N SER A 16 10.54 3.54 13.37
CA SER A 16 9.30 3.71 14.13
C SER A 16 9.54 3.68 15.63
N ALA A 17 8.48 3.95 16.40
CA ALA A 17 8.49 3.83 17.85
C ALA A 17 8.27 2.38 18.35
N VAL A 18 8.30 1.40 17.46
CA VAL A 18 8.14 -0.02 17.80
C VAL A 18 9.40 -0.50 18.53
N HIS A 19 9.22 -1.07 19.73
CA HIS A 19 10.34 -1.48 20.56
C HIS A 19 10.99 -2.78 20.03
N LYS A 20 12.31 -2.85 20.08
CA LYS A 20 13.10 -4.02 19.59
C LYS A 20 12.81 -5.35 20.32
N ASN A 21 12.16 -5.30 21.47
CA ASN A 21 11.80 -6.51 22.24
C ASN A 21 10.58 -7.27 21.67
N ILE A 22 9.93 -6.76 20.64
CA ILE A 22 8.85 -7.49 19.97
C ILE A 22 9.49 -8.58 19.12
N ASP A 23 9.03 -9.83 19.29
CA ASP A 23 9.56 -10.97 18.53
C ASP A 23 9.27 -10.78 17.03
N SER A 24 10.30 -10.90 16.21
CA SER A 24 10.19 -10.82 14.74
C SER A 24 9.20 -11.84 14.16
N LYS A 25 8.98 -12.96 14.85
CA LYS A 25 7.95 -13.96 14.47
C LYS A 25 6.53 -13.41 14.47
N MET A 26 6.26 -12.35 15.24
CA MET A 26 4.97 -11.67 15.24
C MET A 26 4.89 -10.60 14.15
N ILE A 27 6.03 -10.04 13.75
CA ILE A 27 6.09 -8.93 12.79
C ILE A 27 6.13 -9.45 11.35
N VAL A 28 6.88 -10.52 11.08
CA VAL A 28 7.06 -11.05 9.71
C VAL A 28 5.74 -11.43 9.03
N PRO A 29 4.80 -12.14 9.68
CA PRO A 29 3.51 -12.43 9.08
C PRO A 29 2.70 -11.18 8.73
N GLU A 30 2.75 -10.15 9.59
CA GLU A 30 2.04 -8.89 9.35
C GLU A 30 2.67 -8.10 8.19
N ILE A 31 4.00 -8.08 8.08
CA ILE A 31 4.67 -7.49 6.91
C ILE A 31 4.18 -8.16 5.62
N LYS A 32 4.14 -9.51 5.60
CA LYS A 32 3.70 -10.26 4.43
C LYS A 32 2.26 -9.94 4.07
N ALA A 33 1.35 -10.01 5.05
CA ALA A 33 -0.07 -9.72 4.83
C ALA A 33 -0.28 -8.30 4.29
N VAL A 34 0.38 -7.31 4.89
CA VAL A 34 0.33 -5.90 4.46
C VAL A 34 0.91 -5.71 3.06
N GLN A 35 2.02 -6.37 2.76
CA GLN A 35 2.65 -6.31 1.45
C GLN A 35 1.71 -6.83 0.34
N GLU A 36 1.01 -7.93 0.60
CA GLU A 36 0.05 -8.52 -0.34
C GLU A 36 -1.27 -7.72 -0.41
N MET A 37 -1.79 -7.23 0.72
CA MET A 37 -3.08 -6.54 0.77
C MET A 37 -3.03 -5.11 0.23
N TYR A 38 -1.97 -4.35 0.54
CA TYR A 38 -1.90 -2.92 0.26
C TYR A 38 -0.92 -2.56 -0.86
N ILE A 39 0.22 -3.26 -0.97
CA ILE A 39 1.26 -2.91 -1.93
C ILE A 39 1.06 -3.62 -3.27
N LEU A 40 0.75 -4.92 -3.27
CA LEU A 40 0.50 -5.66 -4.50
C LEU A 40 -0.57 -5.03 -5.42
N PRO A 41 -1.75 -4.57 -4.91
CA PRO A 41 -2.74 -3.93 -5.77
C PRO A 41 -2.29 -2.59 -6.37
N VAL A 42 -1.31 -1.93 -5.76
CA VAL A 42 -0.75 -0.65 -6.24
C VAL A 42 0.31 -0.89 -7.30
N LEU A 43 1.20 -1.83 -7.08
CA LEU A 43 2.28 -2.16 -8.03
C LEU A 43 1.75 -2.94 -9.25
N GLY A 44 0.72 -3.75 -9.04
CA GLY A 44 0.31 -4.78 -9.99
C GLY A 44 1.20 -6.01 -9.94
N THR A 45 0.69 -7.16 -10.39
CA THR A 45 1.37 -8.46 -10.23
C THR A 45 2.75 -8.46 -10.90
N ALA A 46 2.86 -7.93 -12.12
CA ALA A 46 4.11 -8.03 -12.88
C ALA A 46 5.27 -7.25 -12.23
N LEU A 47 5.02 -5.98 -11.83
CA LEU A 47 6.06 -5.19 -11.15
C LEU A 47 6.37 -5.76 -9.76
N TYR A 48 5.34 -6.24 -9.05
CA TYR A 48 5.52 -6.85 -7.75
C TYR A 48 6.42 -8.10 -7.81
N GLU A 49 6.14 -9.04 -8.74
CA GLU A 49 6.95 -10.23 -8.98
C GLU A 49 8.38 -9.86 -9.43
N ARG A 50 8.53 -8.87 -10.34
CA ARG A 50 9.85 -8.39 -10.78
C ARG A 50 10.69 -7.88 -9.60
N LEU A 51 10.10 -7.11 -8.68
CA LEU A 51 10.81 -6.61 -7.51
C LEU A 51 11.18 -7.74 -6.54
N GLN A 52 10.32 -8.74 -6.36
CA GLN A 52 10.64 -9.91 -5.55
C GLN A 52 11.78 -10.72 -6.17
N ASP A 53 11.71 -11.00 -7.46
CA ASP A 53 12.76 -11.71 -8.19
C ASP A 53 14.09 -10.95 -8.14
N GLY A 54 14.02 -9.60 -8.27
CA GLY A 54 15.19 -8.74 -8.18
C GLY A 54 15.86 -8.77 -6.80
N ILE A 55 15.08 -8.90 -5.72
CA ILE A 55 15.62 -9.06 -4.36
C ILE A 55 16.22 -10.45 -4.17
N ASP A 56 15.57 -11.51 -4.65
CA ASP A 56 16.07 -12.91 -4.48
C ASP A 56 17.34 -13.16 -5.28
N ASN A 57 17.46 -12.58 -6.47
CA ASN A 57 18.61 -12.75 -7.36
C ASN A 57 19.69 -11.66 -7.20
N ASP A 58 19.46 -10.65 -6.34
CA ASP A 58 20.35 -9.48 -6.14
C ASP A 58 20.61 -8.72 -7.46
N ASP A 59 19.57 -8.56 -8.28
CA ASP A 59 19.63 -7.94 -9.60
C ASP A 59 18.70 -6.73 -9.77
N LEU A 60 18.40 -6.02 -8.69
CA LEU A 60 17.61 -4.80 -8.72
C LEU A 60 18.34 -3.68 -9.48
N THR A 61 17.62 -3.01 -10.35
CA THR A 61 18.11 -1.77 -10.96
C THR A 61 18.14 -0.62 -9.95
N ALA A 62 18.92 0.42 -10.21
CA ALA A 62 19.01 1.61 -9.34
C ALA A 62 17.64 2.31 -9.15
N ASP A 63 16.79 2.27 -10.17
CA ASP A 63 15.44 2.84 -10.10
C ASP A 63 14.51 1.95 -9.24
N GLU A 64 14.60 0.62 -9.36
CA GLU A 64 13.86 -0.33 -8.52
C GLU A 64 14.30 -0.25 -7.05
N GLU A 65 15.60 -0.13 -6.79
CA GLU A 65 16.10 0.13 -5.44
C GLU A 65 15.55 1.43 -4.86
N THR A 66 15.52 2.49 -5.66
CA THR A 66 14.96 3.78 -5.25
C THR A 66 13.47 3.67 -4.95
N LEU A 67 12.73 2.93 -5.78
CA LEU A 67 11.31 2.66 -5.58
C LEU A 67 11.07 1.96 -4.23
N ILE A 68 11.82 0.90 -3.95
CA ILE A 68 11.69 0.14 -2.68
C ILE A 68 12.09 1.03 -1.49
N LYS A 69 13.28 1.63 -1.53
CA LYS A 69 13.87 2.36 -0.39
C LYS A 69 13.16 3.67 -0.06
N SER A 70 12.61 4.37 -1.06
CA SER A 70 12.09 5.73 -0.89
C SER A 70 10.57 5.83 -0.99
N TYR A 71 9.90 4.85 -1.59
CA TYR A 71 8.46 4.94 -1.84
C TYR A 71 7.65 3.76 -1.29
N ILE A 72 8.17 2.51 -1.33
CA ILE A 72 7.44 1.33 -0.82
C ILE A 72 7.65 1.17 0.69
N ARG A 73 8.82 1.47 1.21
CA ARG A 73 9.19 1.21 2.61
C ARG A 73 8.29 1.94 3.60
N ASP A 74 8.06 3.22 3.40
CA ASP A 74 7.34 4.04 4.39
C ASP A 74 5.85 3.65 4.51
N PRO A 75 5.05 3.50 3.43
CA PRO A 75 3.68 3.00 3.57
C PRO A 75 3.63 1.60 4.19
N LEU A 76 4.57 0.71 3.80
CA LEU A 76 4.62 -0.65 4.32
C LEU A 76 4.89 -0.68 5.83
N ILE A 77 5.81 0.15 6.34
CA ILE A 77 6.06 0.30 7.78
C ILE A 77 4.79 0.76 8.52
N HIS A 78 4.14 1.80 8.04
CA HIS A 78 2.97 2.36 8.72
C HIS A 78 1.75 1.44 8.69
N TYR A 79 1.48 0.75 7.58
CA TYR A 79 0.45 -0.28 7.52
C TYR A 79 0.77 -1.46 8.43
N THR A 80 2.03 -1.94 8.46
CA THR A 80 2.43 -3.01 9.35
C THR A 80 2.20 -2.64 10.82
N ILE A 81 2.51 -1.41 11.23
CA ILE A 81 2.24 -0.95 12.60
C ILE A 81 0.74 -0.90 12.88
N SER A 82 -0.08 -0.49 11.92
CA SER A 82 -1.53 -0.45 12.10
C SER A 82 -2.13 -1.83 12.31
N GLU A 83 -1.66 -2.85 11.60
CA GLU A 83 -2.12 -4.24 11.75
C GLU A 83 -1.49 -4.92 12.98
N LEU A 84 -0.25 -4.59 13.31
CA LEU A 84 0.48 -5.16 14.44
C LEU A 84 -0.12 -4.73 15.80
N ALA A 85 -0.67 -3.52 15.93
CA ALA A 85 -1.19 -3.01 17.19
C ALA A 85 -2.35 -3.87 17.75
N PRO A 86 -3.40 -4.21 16.99
CA PRO A 86 -4.43 -5.14 17.45
C PRO A 86 -3.87 -6.56 17.64
N ALA A 87 -2.98 -7.04 16.76
CA ALA A 87 -2.39 -8.38 16.89
C ALA A 87 -1.58 -8.57 18.19
N LEU A 88 -0.90 -7.52 18.66
CA LEU A 88 -0.20 -7.54 19.94
C LEU A 88 -1.10 -7.40 21.16
N SER A 89 -2.26 -6.74 21.00
CA SER A 89 -3.21 -6.47 22.09
C SER A 89 -4.08 -7.66 22.43
N PHE A 90 -4.31 -8.55 21.46
CA PHE A 90 -5.12 -9.75 21.60
C PHE A 90 -4.29 -11.00 21.35
N GLN A 91 -4.59 -12.06 22.10
CA GLN A 91 -3.97 -13.37 21.92
C GLN A 91 -5.05 -14.44 21.71
N LEU A 92 -4.84 -15.28 20.70
CA LEU A 92 -5.66 -16.46 20.44
C LEU A 92 -5.12 -17.65 21.24
N TRP A 93 -5.94 -18.14 22.16
CA TRP A 93 -5.68 -19.35 22.95
C TRP A 93 -6.70 -20.43 22.60
N ASN A 94 -6.42 -21.67 23.01
CA ASN A 94 -7.36 -22.80 22.84
C ASN A 94 -8.76 -22.55 23.47
N LYS A 95 -8.87 -21.58 24.38
CA LYS A 95 -10.11 -21.19 25.06
C LYS A 95 -10.78 -19.94 24.48
N GLY A 96 -10.22 -19.37 23.41
CA GLY A 96 -10.76 -18.18 22.75
C GLY A 96 -9.80 -17.00 22.70
N LEU A 97 -10.31 -15.85 22.27
CA LEU A 97 -9.58 -14.58 22.21
C LEU A 97 -9.46 -13.97 23.61
N THR A 98 -8.27 -13.69 24.06
CA THR A 98 -8.00 -13.04 25.34
C THR A 98 -7.24 -11.74 25.13
N ARG A 99 -7.53 -10.72 25.97
CA ARG A 99 -6.79 -9.47 26.01
C ARG A 99 -5.54 -9.67 26.87
N LYS A 100 -4.40 -9.16 26.42
CA LYS A 100 -3.16 -9.21 27.17
C LYS A 100 -3.20 -8.14 28.28
N THR A 101 -3.16 -8.57 29.53
CA THR A 101 -3.01 -7.70 30.70
C THR A 101 -1.70 -8.05 31.42
N THR A 102 -0.95 -7.05 31.84
CA THR A 102 0.23 -7.23 32.68
C THR A 102 -0.04 -6.62 34.04
N GLU A 103 0.54 -7.18 35.12
CA GLU A 103 0.31 -6.76 36.50
C GLU A 103 0.62 -5.27 36.76
N ASN A 104 1.46 -4.65 35.92
CA ASN A 104 1.95 -3.27 36.09
C ASN A 104 1.50 -2.29 34.97
N SER A 105 0.57 -2.67 34.09
CA SER A 105 0.04 -1.78 33.07
C SER A 105 -1.44 -2.01 32.86
N GLU A 106 -2.19 -0.91 32.79
CA GLU A 106 -3.60 -0.97 32.40
C GLU A 106 -3.74 -1.40 30.95
N ALA A 107 -4.71 -2.27 30.68
CA ALA A 107 -4.99 -2.69 29.33
C ALA A 107 -5.62 -1.52 28.55
N VAL A 108 -4.99 -1.13 27.46
CA VAL A 108 -5.49 -0.11 26.53
C VAL A 108 -6.93 -0.43 26.09
N SER A 109 -7.82 0.54 26.06
CA SER A 109 -9.21 0.35 25.63
C SER A 109 -9.28 0.01 24.13
N SER A 110 -10.38 -0.61 23.69
CA SER A 110 -10.58 -0.91 22.26
C SER A 110 -10.57 0.36 21.41
N SER A 111 -11.21 1.43 21.91
CA SER A 111 -11.24 2.72 21.20
C SER A 111 -9.87 3.37 21.04
N GLU A 112 -8.99 3.23 22.03
CA GLU A 112 -7.62 3.75 21.93
C GLU A 112 -6.78 2.96 20.92
N ILE A 113 -7.00 1.64 20.81
CA ILE A 113 -6.39 0.81 19.78
C ILE A 113 -6.88 1.22 18.39
N ASP A 114 -8.18 1.46 18.25
CA ASP A 114 -8.79 1.90 16.98
C ASP A 114 -8.27 3.28 16.55
N ASP A 115 -8.16 4.23 17.47
CA ASP A 115 -7.60 5.55 17.21
C ASP A 115 -6.12 5.48 16.80
N PHE A 116 -5.34 4.63 17.48
CA PHE A 116 -3.94 4.39 17.15
C PHE A 116 -3.80 3.78 15.74
N THR A 117 -4.58 2.76 15.46
CA THR A 117 -4.62 2.07 14.17
C THR A 117 -5.00 3.04 13.06
N ALA A 118 -6.06 3.82 13.23
CA ALA A 118 -6.52 4.82 12.28
C ALA A 118 -5.44 5.87 11.98
N LYS A 119 -4.73 6.34 13.00
CA LYS A 119 -3.63 7.31 12.83
C LYS A 119 -2.50 6.77 11.94
N PHE A 120 -2.08 5.52 12.15
CA PHE A 120 -1.01 4.92 11.34
C PHE A 120 -1.50 4.58 9.94
N LYS A 121 -2.75 4.14 9.79
CA LYS A 121 -3.39 3.88 8.50
C LYS A 121 -3.48 5.16 7.65
N ASN A 122 -3.93 6.26 8.21
CA ASN A 122 -3.98 7.55 7.50
C ASN A 122 -2.59 8.02 7.03
N ARG A 123 -1.54 7.78 7.84
CA ARG A 123 -0.16 8.07 7.41
C ARG A 123 0.28 7.15 6.27
N ALA A 124 -0.03 5.87 6.37
CA ALA A 124 0.29 4.90 5.33
C ALA A 124 -0.39 5.24 4.01
N GLU A 125 -1.66 5.64 4.03
CA GLU A 125 -2.42 6.08 2.87
C GLU A 125 -1.77 7.30 2.19
N TRP A 126 -1.31 8.29 2.98
CA TRP A 126 -0.59 9.43 2.43
C TRP A 126 0.70 9.02 1.68
N TYR A 127 1.49 8.12 2.27
CA TYR A 127 2.69 7.61 1.61
C TYR A 127 2.35 6.72 0.41
N LEU A 128 1.26 5.97 0.46
CA LEU A 128 0.78 5.16 -0.64
C LEU A 128 0.35 6.02 -1.84
N GLU A 129 -0.34 7.13 -1.61
CA GLU A 129 -0.65 8.10 -2.66
C GLU A 129 0.61 8.69 -3.30
N ARG A 130 1.63 8.97 -2.49
CA ARG A 130 2.93 9.44 -2.99
C ARG A 130 3.59 8.39 -3.89
N LEU A 131 3.53 7.11 -3.51
CA LEU A 131 4.01 5.99 -4.33
C LEU A 131 3.27 5.92 -5.66
N ILE A 132 1.92 5.99 -5.63
CA ILE A 132 1.09 5.96 -6.85
C ILE A 132 1.45 7.10 -7.79
N ARG A 133 1.59 8.33 -7.29
CA ARG A 133 1.96 9.49 -8.10
C ARG A 133 3.33 9.31 -8.75
N TYR A 134 4.30 8.83 -7.99
CA TYR A 134 5.64 8.54 -8.50
C TYR A 134 5.62 7.49 -9.62
N LEU A 135 4.88 6.40 -9.44
CA LEU A 135 4.76 5.36 -10.45
C LEU A 135 4.07 5.86 -11.73
N ILE A 136 3.01 6.68 -11.60
CA ILE A 136 2.32 7.27 -12.75
C ILE A 136 3.25 8.20 -13.52
N GLU A 137 4.03 9.03 -12.84
CA GLU A 137 4.97 10.00 -13.47
C GLU A 137 6.11 9.27 -14.18
N GLU A 138 6.80 8.37 -13.49
CA GLU A 138 7.97 7.68 -14.04
C GLU A 138 7.59 6.65 -15.13
N ALA A 139 6.51 5.91 -14.95
CA ALA A 139 6.01 4.99 -15.95
C ALA A 139 5.39 5.74 -17.15
N GLY A 140 4.73 6.87 -16.92
CA GLY A 140 4.16 7.71 -17.98
C GLY A 140 5.20 8.30 -18.93
N SER A 141 6.43 8.49 -18.47
CA SER A 141 7.57 8.88 -19.33
C SER A 141 8.01 7.75 -20.28
N GLY A 142 7.53 6.52 -20.07
CA GLY A 142 7.82 5.35 -20.91
C GLY A 142 9.21 4.76 -20.73
N ALA A 143 10.03 5.31 -19.83
CA ALA A 143 11.42 4.90 -19.65
C ALA A 143 11.62 3.86 -18.53
N LYS A 144 10.74 3.87 -17.51
CA LYS A 144 10.89 3.06 -16.30
C LYS A 144 9.65 2.23 -16.02
N PHE A 145 9.81 1.14 -15.28
CA PHE A 145 8.72 0.30 -14.77
C PHE A 145 7.73 -0.17 -15.86
N GLN A 146 8.26 -0.80 -16.91
CA GLN A 146 7.44 -1.32 -18.02
C GLN A 146 6.37 -2.33 -17.55
N GLU A 147 6.68 -3.09 -16.51
CA GLU A 147 5.78 -4.06 -15.87
C GLU A 147 4.57 -3.37 -15.22
N TYR A 148 4.72 -2.13 -14.76
CA TYR A 148 3.61 -1.32 -14.24
C TYR A 148 2.63 -0.93 -15.35
N ILE A 149 3.13 -0.64 -16.55
CA ILE A 149 2.30 -0.27 -17.71
C ILE A 149 1.66 -1.51 -18.30
N ASN A 150 2.41 -2.62 -18.38
CA ASN A 150 2.03 -3.87 -19.01
C ASN A 150 1.96 -5.00 -17.97
N PRO A 151 0.94 -5.03 -17.09
CA PRO A 151 0.87 -5.97 -15.97
C PRO A 151 0.65 -7.43 -16.39
N GLY A 152 0.52 -7.70 -17.69
CA GLY A 152 0.21 -9.03 -18.20
C GLY A 152 -1.28 -9.37 -18.18
N SER A 153 -1.61 -10.60 -18.58
CA SER A 153 -3.00 -11.07 -18.73
C SER A 153 -3.26 -12.43 -18.06
N ARG A 154 -2.53 -12.78 -17.02
CA ARG A 154 -2.79 -14.01 -16.26
C ARG A 154 -4.13 -13.91 -15.52
N VAL A 155 -4.76 -15.05 -15.21
CA VAL A 155 -6.07 -15.10 -14.55
C VAL A 155 -6.06 -14.41 -13.17
N ASP A 156 -4.94 -14.43 -12.46
CA ASP A 156 -4.75 -13.83 -11.14
C ASP A 156 -3.87 -12.56 -11.20
N THR A 157 -4.12 -11.71 -12.20
CA THR A 157 -3.34 -10.49 -12.38
C THR A 157 -4.03 -9.30 -11.72
N PHE A 158 -3.37 -8.70 -10.75
CA PHE A 158 -3.72 -7.38 -10.26
C PHE A 158 -3.25 -6.32 -11.26
N VAL A 159 -4.20 -5.59 -11.82
CA VAL A 159 -3.92 -4.42 -12.65
C VAL A 159 -3.76 -3.21 -11.72
N PRO A 160 -2.65 -2.45 -11.80
CA PRO A 160 -2.41 -1.32 -10.90
C PRO A 160 -3.54 -0.30 -10.94
N LYS A 161 -4.01 0.13 -9.78
CA LYS A 161 -4.95 1.25 -9.66
C LYS A 161 -4.19 2.54 -9.96
N ARG A 162 -4.42 3.13 -11.14
CA ARG A 162 -3.77 4.37 -11.58
C ARG A 162 -4.49 5.64 -11.13
N THR A 163 -5.62 5.52 -10.46
CA THR A 163 -6.41 6.65 -9.96
C THR A 163 -6.55 6.54 -8.45
N SER A 164 -6.13 7.58 -7.74
CA SER A 164 -6.23 7.68 -6.26
C SER A 164 -7.62 8.08 -5.76
N PHE A 165 -8.56 8.39 -6.64
CA PHE A 165 -9.91 8.80 -6.28
C PHE A 165 -10.97 7.95 -6.97
N GLU A 166 -11.64 7.11 -6.22
CA GLU A 166 -12.97 6.63 -6.56
C GLU A 166 -14.00 7.72 -6.21
N ILE A 167 -14.04 8.78 -7.00
CA ILE A 167 -15.18 9.69 -6.95
C ILE A 167 -16.30 8.92 -7.64
N GLY A 168 -17.42 8.68 -6.96
CA GLY A 168 -18.62 8.07 -7.55
C GLY A 168 -19.28 8.92 -8.66
N ILE A 169 -18.55 9.90 -9.17
CA ILE A 169 -18.91 10.76 -10.29
C ILE A 169 -18.12 10.28 -11.51
N TYR A 170 -18.82 9.75 -12.50
CA TYR A 170 -18.23 9.43 -13.79
C TYR A 170 -17.84 10.74 -14.49
N LEU A 171 -16.55 11.06 -14.49
CA LEU A 171 -16.03 12.26 -15.17
C LEU A 171 -15.82 12.08 -16.68
N GLY A 172 -16.25 10.95 -17.24
CA GLY A 172 -16.02 10.60 -18.63
C GLY A 172 -14.59 10.12 -18.89
N ASN A 173 -14.38 9.50 -20.02
CA ASN A 173 -13.05 9.11 -20.49
C ASN A 173 -12.39 10.35 -21.09
N THR A 174 -11.24 10.80 -20.58
CA THR A 174 -10.51 11.97 -21.10
C THR A 174 -10.00 11.77 -22.54
N ASP A 175 -10.00 10.50 -23.02
CA ASP A 175 -9.60 10.12 -24.38
C ASP A 175 -10.76 10.15 -25.40
N VAL A 176 -11.97 10.57 -25.00
CA VAL A 176 -13.06 10.74 -25.95
C VAL A 176 -12.74 11.90 -26.87
N SER A 177 -12.49 11.60 -28.13
CA SER A 177 -12.24 12.62 -29.15
C SER A 177 -13.42 13.60 -29.13
N LYS A 178 -13.16 14.90 -29.36
CA LYS A 178 -14.19 15.96 -29.36
C LYS A 178 -15.41 15.67 -30.26
N LYS A 179 -15.37 14.64 -31.11
CA LYS A 179 -16.46 14.17 -31.96
C LYS A 179 -17.53 13.33 -31.25
N GLU A 180 -17.20 12.77 -30.08
CA GLU A 180 -18.08 11.84 -29.35
C GLU A 180 -18.72 12.45 -28.08
N MET A 181 -18.52 13.75 -27.83
CA MET A 181 -19.22 14.43 -26.74
C MET A 181 -20.72 14.52 -27.02
N PRO A 182 -21.58 14.04 -26.11
CA PRO A 182 -23.01 14.15 -26.25
C PRO A 182 -23.44 15.61 -26.49
N LYS A 183 -24.38 15.85 -27.41
CA LYS A 183 -24.80 17.21 -27.81
C LYS A 183 -25.31 18.07 -26.64
N TRP A 184 -25.80 17.47 -25.54
CA TRP A 184 -26.30 18.18 -24.37
C TRP A 184 -25.18 18.83 -23.54
N TYR A 185 -23.93 18.34 -23.62
CA TYR A 185 -22.77 18.94 -22.91
C TYR A 185 -22.41 20.34 -23.45
N LYS A 186 -22.83 20.66 -24.66
CA LYS A 186 -22.57 21.98 -25.28
C LYS A 186 -23.50 23.09 -24.80
N TYR A 187 -24.63 22.77 -24.16
CA TYR A 187 -25.65 23.76 -23.84
C TYR A 187 -25.58 24.26 -22.37
N GLU A 188 -25.05 23.48 -21.45
CA GLU A 188 -24.99 23.90 -20.03
C GLU A 188 -23.86 24.89 -19.72
N PHE A 189 -22.76 24.85 -20.50
CA PHE A 189 -21.63 25.77 -20.24
C PHE A 189 -21.85 27.20 -20.72
N LEU A 190 -22.82 27.44 -21.59
CA LEU A 190 -23.08 28.78 -22.14
C LEU A 190 -24.12 29.58 -21.34
N SER A 191 -24.80 28.97 -20.36
CA SER A 191 -25.80 29.68 -19.55
C SER A 191 -25.30 30.24 -18.22
N CYS A 192 -24.08 29.88 -17.79
CA CYS A 192 -23.49 30.37 -16.55
C CYS A 192 -22.61 31.62 -16.69
N CYS A 193 -22.46 32.18 -17.90
CA CYS A 193 -21.67 33.39 -18.15
C CYS A 193 -22.52 34.49 -18.82
N ARG A 194 -23.67 34.80 -18.22
CA ARG A 194 -24.39 36.06 -18.48
C ARG A 194 -24.90 36.67 -17.20
#